data_4c85029c9a5485bbe8b242ac5ba658fb
#
_entry.id   4c85029c9a5485bbe8b242ac5ba658fb
#
_cell.length_a   1.000
_cell.length_b   1.000
_cell.length_c   1.000
_cell.angle_alpha   90.00
_cell.angle_beta   90.00
_cell.angle_gamma   90.00
#
_symmetry.space_group_name_H-M   'P 1'
#
loop_
_entity.id
_entity.type
_entity.pdbx_description
1 polymer ?
#
loop_
_entity_poly.entity_id
_entity_poly.type
_entity_poly.pdbx_seq_one_letter_code
_entity_poly.pdbx_strand_id
1 'polypeptide(L)'
;KGKGVGTKRATGTARVITARDGVERTFHQGDILVTTATDSSFMPYIRKAAAIVVGPLDQNVNSHAEVAGMALDIPVIVCNAKVVDFIPAHSLITVDAEKGFVYKGIPKEE
;
A
#
# COMPACT_ATOMS: atom_id res chain seq x y z
N LYS A 1 -9.42 1.88 -8.55
CA LYS A 1 -9.77 2.99 -7.68
C LYS A 1 -10.16 2.48 -6.30
N GLY A 2 -9.78 3.21 -5.26
CA GLY A 2 -10.10 2.85 -3.90
C GLY A 2 -10.30 4.06 -3.02
N LYS A 3 -10.38 3.80 -1.71
CA LYS A 3 -10.52 4.86 -0.73
C LYS A 3 -9.13 5.30 -0.29
N GLY A 4 -8.80 6.56 -0.53
CA GLY A 4 -7.53 7.11 -0.10
C GLY A 4 -7.60 7.63 1.32
N VAL A 5 -6.52 7.45 2.06
CA VAL A 5 -6.35 8.00 3.39
C VAL A 5 -5.16 8.94 3.35
N GLY A 6 -5.40 10.20 3.69
CA GLY A 6 -4.39 11.23 3.57
C GLY A 6 -4.46 11.94 2.22
N THR A 7 -3.51 12.81 1.98
CA THR A 7 -3.49 13.62 0.76
C THR A 7 -2.19 13.49 -0.01
N LYS A 8 -1.34 12.57 0.39
CA LYS A 8 -0.02 12.43 -0.20
C LYS A 8 -0.02 11.49 -1.39
N ARG A 9 1.05 11.56 -2.12
CA ARG A 9 1.32 10.78 -3.31
C ARG A 9 2.72 10.24 -3.21
N ALA A 10 2.91 8.98 -3.57
CA ALA A 10 4.22 8.35 -3.47
C ALA A 10 4.42 7.39 -4.63
N THR A 11 5.66 7.28 -5.08
CA THR A 11 6.06 6.37 -6.14
C THR A 11 7.14 5.44 -5.60
N GLY A 12 7.01 4.17 -5.89
CA GLY A 12 8.01 3.20 -5.46
C GLY A 12 7.74 1.83 -6.04
N THR A 13 8.59 0.88 -5.65
CA THR A 13 8.46 -0.50 -6.10
C THR A 13 7.42 -1.23 -5.27
N ALA A 14 6.48 -1.88 -5.94
CA ALA A 14 5.45 -2.65 -5.26
C ALA A 14 6.05 -3.93 -4.68
N ARG A 15 5.88 -4.12 -3.37
CA ARG A 15 6.27 -5.36 -2.70
C ARG A 15 5.00 -6.03 -2.23
N VAL A 16 4.67 -7.13 -2.87
CA VAL A 16 3.45 -7.86 -2.54
C VAL A 16 3.76 -8.85 -1.43
N ILE A 17 3.15 -8.61 -0.28
CA ILE A 17 3.37 -9.44 0.91
C ILE A 17 2.03 -9.98 1.35
N THR A 18 1.93 -11.28 1.54
CA THR A 18 0.71 -11.90 2.05
C THR A 18 1.04 -12.61 3.36
N ALA A 19 0.00 -12.79 4.17
CA ALA A 19 0.18 -13.46 5.44
C ALA A 19 0.77 -14.85 5.27
N ARG A 20 0.44 -15.51 4.16
CA ARG A 20 0.94 -16.85 3.89
C ARG A 20 2.44 -16.89 3.70
N ASP A 21 2.99 -15.84 3.12
CA ASP A 21 4.43 -15.79 2.86
C ASP A 21 5.24 -15.58 4.12
N GLY A 22 4.62 -15.04 5.16
CA GLY A 22 5.23 -14.88 6.46
C GLY A 22 6.25 -13.77 6.53
N VAL A 23 7.29 -13.83 5.74
CA VAL A 23 8.37 -12.87 5.81
C VAL A 23 8.83 -12.50 4.41
N GLU A 24 8.84 -11.21 4.13
CA GLU A 24 9.45 -10.68 2.93
C GLU A 24 10.81 -10.12 3.29
N ARG A 25 11.85 -10.69 2.71
CA ARG A 25 13.21 -10.35 3.11
C ARG A 25 13.77 -9.15 2.37
N THR A 26 13.12 -8.73 1.30
CA THR A 26 13.69 -7.70 0.43
C THR A 26 12.86 -6.42 0.40
N PHE A 27 12.18 -6.10 1.50
CA PHE A 27 11.44 -4.85 1.57
C PHE A 27 12.43 -3.71 1.88
N HIS A 28 12.54 -2.76 0.98
CA HIS A 28 13.49 -1.66 1.10
C HIS A 28 12.78 -0.36 1.45
N GLN A 29 13.53 0.55 2.01
CA GLN A 29 13.04 1.89 2.32
C GLN A 29 12.49 2.52 1.05
N GLY A 30 11.25 3.00 1.10
CA GLY A 30 10.62 3.64 -0.05
C GLY A 30 9.82 2.71 -0.93
N ASP A 31 9.80 1.41 -0.65
CA ASP A 31 8.95 0.47 -1.37
C ASP A 31 7.50 0.67 -0.96
N ILE A 32 6.58 0.21 -1.79
CA ILE A 32 5.15 0.31 -1.51
C ILE A 32 4.62 -1.05 -1.10
N LEU A 33 4.01 -1.09 0.08
CA LEU A 33 3.45 -2.32 0.62
C LEU A 33 2.10 -2.60 -0.03
N VAL A 34 1.99 -3.76 -0.68
CA VAL A 34 0.75 -4.21 -1.32
C VAL A 34 0.36 -5.52 -0.65
N THR A 35 -0.81 -5.54 -0.02
CA THR A 35 -1.23 -6.71 0.74
C THR A 35 -2.75 -6.74 0.87
N THR A 36 -3.28 -7.83 1.41
CA THR A 36 -4.72 -7.95 1.64
C THR A 36 -5.13 -7.31 2.96
N ALA A 37 -4.24 -7.31 3.96
CA ALA A 37 -4.53 -6.71 5.26
C ALA A 37 -3.22 -6.57 6.02
N THR A 38 -3.21 -5.66 6.99
CA THR A 38 -2.04 -5.49 7.85
C THR A 38 -2.40 -5.73 9.31
N ASP A 39 -1.39 -6.02 10.11
CA ASP A 39 -1.50 -6.09 11.56
C ASP A 39 -0.15 -5.66 12.14
N SER A 40 0.02 -5.84 13.45
CA SER A 40 1.23 -5.37 14.11
C SER A 40 2.50 -6.04 13.58
N SER A 41 2.40 -7.25 13.02
CA SER A 41 3.56 -7.94 12.46
C SER A 41 4.09 -7.26 11.19
N PHE A 42 3.30 -6.39 10.57
CA PHE A 42 3.70 -5.66 9.38
C PHE A 42 4.43 -4.35 9.69
N MET A 43 4.51 -3.95 10.95
CA MET A 43 5.11 -2.66 11.30
C MET A 43 6.53 -2.46 10.76
N PRO A 44 7.41 -3.48 10.76
CA PRO A 44 8.73 -3.27 10.17
C PRO A 44 8.68 -2.87 8.70
N TYR A 45 7.70 -3.37 7.96
CA TYR A 45 7.52 -2.99 6.54
C TYR A 45 6.87 -1.62 6.45
N ILE A 46 5.85 -1.38 7.27
CA ILE A 46 5.10 -0.12 7.23
C ILE A 46 6.02 1.07 7.50
N ARG A 47 6.95 0.90 8.44
CA ARG A 47 7.88 1.99 8.76
C ARG A 47 8.81 2.36 7.63
N LYS A 48 9.03 1.44 6.69
CA LYS A 48 9.89 1.67 5.53
C LYS A 48 9.09 2.06 4.30
N ALA A 49 7.79 1.85 4.32
CA ALA A 49 6.94 2.00 3.14
C ALA A 49 6.75 3.45 2.77
N ALA A 50 6.79 3.73 1.48
CA ALA A 50 6.41 5.04 0.97
C ALA A 50 4.89 5.17 0.88
N ALA A 51 4.18 4.04 0.75
CA ALA A 51 2.73 4.01 0.68
C ALA A 51 2.24 2.60 0.97
N ILE A 52 0.94 2.48 1.23
CA ILE A 52 0.32 1.18 1.51
C ILE A 52 -0.91 1.03 0.61
N VAL A 53 -1.02 -0.12 -0.05
CA VAL A 53 -2.21 -0.46 -0.85
C VAL A 53 -2.75 -1.77 -0.32
N VAL A 54 -3.99 -1.75 0.15
CA VAL A 54 -4.64 -2.93 0.72
C VAL A 54 -5.98 -3.18 0.04
N GLY A 55 -6.41 -4.41 0.01
CA GLY A 55 -7.70 -4.83 -0.50
C GLY A 55 -7.84 -6.34 -0.43
N PRO A 56 -9.07 -6.85 -0.41
CA PRO A 56 -10.33 -6.14 -0.59
C PRO A 56 -10.74 -5.33 0.63
N LEU A 57 -11.64 -4.39 0.42
CA LEU A 57 -12.12 -3.50 1.47
C LEU A 57 -12.84 -4.29 2.56
N ASP A 58 -12.38 -4.15 3.79
CA ASP A 58 -12.99 -4.77 4.96
C ASP A 58 -12.63 -3.90 6.15
N GLN A 59 -13.59 -3.19 6.70
CA GLN A 59 -13.35 -2.22 7.77
C GLN A 59 -12.75 -2.86 9.01
N ASN A 60 -13.07 -4.11 9.28
CA ASN A 60 -12.53 -4.79 10.45
C ASN A 60 -11.06 -5.18 10.27
N VAL A 61 -10.63 -5.35 9.03
CA VAL A 61 -9.29 -5.84 8.72
C VAL A 61 -8.37 -4.70 8.31
N ASN A 62 -8.90 -3.74 7.54
CA ASN A 62 -8.07 -2.69 6.95
C ASN A 62 -7.86 -1.48 7.84
N SER A 63 -8.58 -1.40 8.97
CA SER A 63 -8.44 -0.23 9.85
C SER A 63 -7.03 -0.08 10.40
N HIS A 64 -6.32 -1.18 10.60
CA HIS A 64 -4.93 -1.10 11.08
C HIS A 64 -4.05 -0.35 10.08
N ALA A 65 -4.19 -0.65 8.78
CA ALA A 65 -3.42 0.04 7.76
C ALA A 65 -3.74 1.52 7.73
N GLU A 66 -5.02 1.88 7.85
CA GLU A 66 -5.43 3.28 7.85
C GLU A 66 -4.84 4.03 9.04
N VAL A 67 -4.94 3.45 10.23
CA VAL A 67 -4.42 4.08 11.44
C VAL A 67 -2.90 4.22 11.37
N ALA A 68 -2.21 3.17 10.95
CA ALA A 68 -0.75 3.21 10.84
C ALA A 68 -0.30 4.24 9.80
N GLY A 69 -1.00 4.32 8.68
CA GLY A 69 -0.68 5.31 7.66
C GLY A 69 -0.85 6.73 8.16
N MET A 70 -1.92 7.00 8.89
CA MET A 70 -2.14 8.32 9.45
C MET A 70 -1.07 8.66 10.49
N ALA A 71 -0.73 7.70 11.34
CA ALA A 71 0.27 7.94 12.39
C ALA A 71 1.65 8.23 11.83
N LEU A 72 2.00 7.60 10.72
CA LEU A 72 3.33 7.75 10.10
C LEU A 72 3.31 8.70 8.91
N ASP A 73 2.14 9.28 8.61
CA ASP A 73 1.98 10.23 7.51
C ASP A 73 2.33 9.59 6.16
N ILE A 74 1.83 8.39 5.96
CA ILE A 74 2.06 7.60 4.75
C ILE A 74 0.74 7.48 3.99
N PRO A 75 0.71 7.71 2.67
CA PRO A 75 -0.53 7.53 1.91
C PRO A 75 -0.97 6.07 1.91
N VAL A 76 -2.27 5.85 2.09
CA VAL A 76 -2.87 4.52 2.12
C VAL A 76 -4.06 4.52 1.19
N ILE A 77 -4.18 3.46 0.40
CA ILE A 77 -5.37 3.24 -0.43
C ILE A 77 -5.96 1.88 -0.07
N VAL A 78 -7.26 1.89 0.21
CA VAL A 78 -8.02 0.67 0.48
C VAL A 78 -8.93 0.43 -0.72
N CYS A 79 -8.71 -0.68 -1.43
CA CYS A 79 -9.43 -0.99 -2.65
C CYS A 79 -10.52 -2.04 -2.42
N ASN A 80 -11.53 -2.05 -3.29
CA ASN A 80 -12.56 -3.08 -3.23
C ASN A 80 -12.13 -4.39 -3.86
N ALA A 81 -11.00 -4.41 -4.54
CA ALA A 81 -10.50 -5.59 -5.22
C ALA A 81 -9.33 -6.20 -4.46
N LYS A 82 -9.06 -7.46 -4.73
CA LYS A 82 -7.91 -8.15 -4.14
C LYS A 82 -6.65 -7.64 -4.86
N VAL A 83 -6.06 -6.59 -4.31
CA VAL A 83 -4.99 -5.85 -4.99
C VAL A 83 -3.79 -6.72 -5.32
N VAL A 84 -3.51 -7.76 -4.51
CA VAL A 84 -2.37 -8.63 -4.77
C VAL A 84 -2.51 -9.39 -6.09
N ASP A 85 -3.72 -9.50 -6.63
CA ASP A 85 -3.95 -10.15 -7.92
C ASP A 85 -3.81 -9.21 -9.10
N PHE A 86 -3.84 -7.89 -8.85
CA PHE A 86 -3.84 -6.89 -9.91
C PHE A 86 -2.54 -6.11 -10.02
N ILE A 87 -1.78 -6.03 -8.93
CA ILE A 87 -0.54 -5.25 -8.91
C ILE A 87 0.62 -6.23 -8.97
N PRO A 88 1.36 -6.24 -10.08
CA PRO A 88 2.51 -7.16 -10.20
C PRO A 88 3.57 -6.82 -9.18
N ALA A 89 4.11 -7.85 -8.52
CA ALA A 89 5.21 -7.67 -7.60
C ALA A 89 6.42 -7.07 -8.34
N HIS A 90 7.13 -6.20 -7.64
CA HIS A 90 8.36 -5.58 -8.14
C HIS A 90 8.13 -4.59 -9.29
N SER A 91 6.89 -4.22 -9.56
CA SER A 91 6.60 -3.19 -10.54
C SER A 91 6.69 -1.80 -9.90
N LEU A 92 7.00 -0.81 -10.71
CA LEU A 92 6.99 0.58 -10.25
C LEU A 92 5.56 1.09 -10.30
N ILE A 93 5.07 1.62 -9.18
CA ILE A 93 3.71 2.15 -9.11
C ILE A 93 3.71 3.48 -8.38
N THR A 94 2.67 4.26 -8.61
CA THR A 94 2.42 5.51 -7.89
C THR A 94 1.09 5.40 -7.17
N VAL A 95 1.09 5.76 -5.90
CA VAL A 95 -0.11 5.75 -5.05
C VAL A 95 -0.50 7.19 -4.78
N ASP A 96 -1.73 7.56 -5.17
CA ASP A 96 -2.26 8.90 -4.97
C ASP A 96 -3.43 8.80 -4.01
N ALA A 97 -3.17 9.06 -2.74
CA ALA A 97 -4.20 8.90 -1.70
C ALA A 97 -5.27 9.98 -1.82
N GLU A 98 -4.90 11.17 -2.30
CA GLU A 98 -5.88 12.25 -2.44
C GLU A 98 -6.97 11.88 -3.43
N LYS A 99 -6.60 11.26 -4.55
CA LYS A 99 -7.55 10.89 -5.59
C LYS A 99 -8.04 9.45 -5.45
N GLY A 100 -7.37 8.64 -4.64
CA GLY A 100 -7.73 7.24 -4.45
C GLY A 100 -7.35 6.36 -5.62
N PHE A 101 -6.25 6.69 -6.31
CA PHE A 101 -5.80 5.94 -7.48
C PHE A 101 -4.42 5.33 -7.27
N VAL A 102 -4.21 4.20 -7.96
CA VAL A 102 -2.89 3.59 -8.08
C VAL A 102 -2.57 3.55 -9.57
N TYR A 103 -1.41 4.06 -9.93
CA TYR A 103 -0.98 4.13 -11.33
C TYR A 103 0.22 3.23 -11.56
N LYS A 104 0.32 2.66 -12.75
CA LYS A 104 1.55 2.00 -13.16
C LYS A 104 2.59 3.05 -13.51
N GLY A 105 3.80 2.83 -13.00
CA GLY A 105 4.89 3.75 -13.27
C GLY A 105 4.65 5.11 -12.66
N ILE A 106 5.19 6.13 -13.31
CA ILE A 106 5.06 7.52 -12.89
C ILE A 106 4.08 8.20 -13.83
N PRO A 107 2.92 8.66 -13.32
CA PRO A 107 1.95 9.31 -14.19
C PRO A 107 2.51 10.63 -14.73
N LYS A 108 2.08 10.99 -15.92
CA LYS A 108 2.48 12.27 -16.49
C LYS A 108 1.85 13.40 -15.72
N GLU A 109 2.63 14.43 -15.48
CA GLU A 109 2.11 15.66 -14.90
C GLU A 109 1.46 16.49 -16.00
N GLU A 110 0.36 17.11 -15.66
CA GLU A 110 -0.38 17.93 -16.60
C GLU A 110 -0.33 19.39 -16.24
#